data_035615d22741b78627a05b23d467a0f4
#
_entry.id   035615d22741b78627a05b23d467a0f4
#
_cell.length_a   1.000
_cell.length_b   1.000
_cell.length_c   1.000
_cell.angle_alpha   90.00
_cell.angle_beta   90.00
_cell.angle_gamma   90.00
#
_symmetry.space_group_name_H-M   'P 1'
#
loop_
_entity.id
_entity.type
_entity.pdbx_description
1 polymer ?
#
loop_
_entity_poly.entity_id
_entity_poly.type
_entity_poly.pdbx_seq_one_letter_code
_entity_poly.pdbx_strand_id
1 'polypeptide(L)'
;MGQKVHPYGFRLGFNKTWRSRWYSDRDYAKLLHEDLALRQDLKKRFSHAGVSRIETERAANKLKIDIYTSRPGIIIGRKGTEVDKLKQEIQKRTNREVFINIQEIQKPELEAQLIGESVAVQLEKRVAFRRAMRKAVESALRFGARGIKVRVSGRLNGAEIARSEWYLHGQLPLQTLRADIDYGFAEAKTTYGQIGVKVWLYKGERLVPRVGRDEEYRDRAPRRPARA
;
A
#
# COMPACT_ATOMS: atom_id res chain seq x y z
N MET A 1 -15.75 21.70 -6.91
CA MET A 1 -15.48 20.61 -5.94
C MET A 1 -14.08 20.80 -5.37
N GLY A 2 -13.93 20.79 -4.04
CA GLY A 2 -12.64 20.99 -3.39
C GLY A 2 -11.65 19.83 -3.62
N GLN A 3 -10.38 20.11 -3.38
CA GLN A 3 -9.30 19.12 -3.44
C GLN A 3 -9.49 18.04 -2.36
N LYS A 4 -9.14 16.81 -2.67
CA LYS A 4 -9.24 15.68 -1.74
C LYS A 4 -7.85 15.33 -1.20
N VAL A 5 -7.73 15.22 0.11
CA VAL A 5 -6.52 14.75 0.76
C VAL A 5 -6.30 13.27 0.44
N HIS A 6 -5.04 12.88 0.26
CA HIS A 6 -4.70 11.47 0.04
C HIS A 6 -5.07 10.64 1.27
N PRO A 7 -5.85 9.54 1.13
CA PRO A 7 -6.39 8.80 2.28
C PRO A 7 -5.31 8.24 3.21
N TYR A 8 -4.20 7.79 2.64
CA TYR A 8 -3.06 7.29 3.41
C TYR A 8 -2.35 8.44 4.15
N GLY A 9 -2.11 9.58 3.45
CA GLY A 9 -1.46 10.75 4.05
C GLY A 9 -2.25 11.35 5.20
N PHE A 10 -3.59 11.40 5.09
CA PHE A 10 -4.47 11.87 6.16
C PHE A 10 -4.37 11.05 7.45
N ARG A 11 -3.96 9.76 7.36
CA ARG A 11 -3.88 8.80 8.47
C ARG A 11 -2.47 8.51 8.94
N LEU A 12 -1.45 9.17 8.37
CA LEU A 12 -0.07 9.03 8.80
C LEU A 12 0.09 9.50 10.25
N GLY A 13 0.81 8.71 11.06
CA GLY A 13 1.01 9.00 12.47
C GLY A 13 -0.17 8.63 13.37
N PHE A 14 -1.33 8.28 12.81
CA PHE A 14 -2.49 7.83 13.58
C PHE A 14 -2.68 6.30 13.49
N ASN A 15 -3.03 5.77 12.31
CA ASN A 15 -3.21 4.33 12.09
C ASN A 15 -2.37 3.79 10.93
N LYS A 16 -1.63 4.65 10.25
CA LYS A 16 -0.68 4.30 9.18
C LYS A 16 0.70 4.83 9.55
N THR A 17 1.74 4.08 9.17
CA THR A 17 3.15 4.44 9.35
C THR A 17 3.79 4.79 8.02
N TRP A 18 4.94 5.44 8.05
CA TRP A 18 5.72 5.75 6.86
C TRP A 18 6.28 4.48 6.23
N ARG A 19 6.37 4.48 4.91
CA ARG A 19 6.98 3.37 4.15
C ARG A 19 8.51 3.44 4.13
N SER A 20 9.08 4.63 4.37
CA SER A 20 10.51 4.83 4.65
C SER A 20 10.66 5.23 6.10
N ARG A 21 11.45 4.49 6.86
CA ARG A 21 11.71 4.72 8.29
C ARG A 21 13.19 4.95 8.50
N TRP A 22 13.61 6.19 8.37
CA TRP A 22 14.96 6.65 8.61
C TRP A 22 15.01 8.17 8.73
N TYR A 23 16.08 8.67 9.31
CA TYR A 23 16.36 10.09 9.45
C TYR A 23 17.77 10.42 8.99
N SER A 24 17.97 11.56 8.34
CA SER A 24 19.25 12.11 7.96
C SER A 24 19.13 13.61 7.72
N ASP A 25 20.03 14.41 8.27
CA ASP A 25 20.06 15.86 8.05
C ASP A 25 20.78 16.22 6.75
N ARG A 26 21.96 15.65 6.52
CA ARG A 26 22.85 16.05 5.42
C ARG A 26 22.54 15.34 4.11
N ASP A 27 22.30 14.04 4.16
CA ASP A 27 22.14 13.19 2.98
C ASP A 27 20.67 12.85 2.65
N TYR A 28 19.72 13.61 3.19
CA TYR A 28 18.28 13.31 3.04
C TYR A 28 17.87 13.14 1.56
N ALA A 29 18.21 14.10 0.70
CA ALA A 29 17.83 14.05 -0.71
C ALA A 29 18.42 12.84 -1.43
N LYS A 30 19.70 12.54 -1.20
CA LYS A 30 20.39 11.39 -1.79
C LYS A 30 19.74 10.07 -1.39
N LEU A 31 19.51 9.88 -0.09
CA LEU A 31 18.89 8.65 0.44
C LEU A 31 17.45 8.49 -0.03
N LEU A 32 16.69 9.58 -0.16
CA LEU A 32 15.33 9.56 -0.68
C LEU A 32 15.31 9.11 -2.14
N HIS A 33 16.19 9.66 -2.98
CA HIS A 33 16.28 9.25 -4.38
C HIS A 33 16.74 7.79 -4.54
N GLU A 34 17.66 7.32 -3.71
CA GLU A 34 18.04 5.90 -3.67
C GLU A 34 16.83 5.01 -3.34
N ASP A 35 16.05 5.36 -2.31
CA ASP A 35 14.87 4.58 -1.92
C ASP A 35 13.80 4.56 -3.01
N LEU A 36 13.54 5.69 -3.66
CA LEU A 36 12.59 5.78 -4.77
C LEU A 36 13.02 4.92 -5.94
N ALA A 37 14.29 5.00 -6.34
CA ALA A 37 14.84 4.19 -7.43
C ALA A 37 14.78 2.69 -7.09
N LEU A 38 15.20 2.29 -5.89
CA LEU A 38 15.12 0.90 -5.44
C LEU A 38 13.69 0.36 -5.46
N ARG A 39 12.71 1.12 -4.97
CA ARG A 39 11.30 0.71 -4.99
C ARG A 39 10.76 0.55 -6.39
N GLN A 40 11.11 1.46 -7.30
CA GLN A 40 10.67 1.38 -8.70
C GLN A 40 11.29 0.16 -9.41
N ASP A 41 12.58 -0.09 -9.21
CA ASP A 41 13.29 -1.22 -9.80
C ASP A 41 12.72 -2.55 -9.28
N LEU A 42 12.55 -2.68 -7.96
CA LEU A 42 11.97 -3.88 -7.35
C LEU A 42 10.54 -4.11 -7.81
N LYS A 43 9.73 -3.05 -7.89
CA LYS A 43 8.34 -3.16 -8.34
C LYS A 43 8.25 -3.58 -9.82
N LYS A 44 9.12 -3.07 -10.68
CA LYS A 44 9.21 -3.47 -12.09
C LYS A 44 9.64 -4.93 -12.23
N ARG A 45 10.71 -5.32 -11.52
CA ARG A 45 11.28 -6.67 -11.59
C ARG A 45 10.29 -7.73 -11.10
N PHE A 46 9.58 -7.47 -10.01
CA PHE A 46 8.65 -8.40 -9.39
C PHE A 46 7.17 -8.09 -9.68
N SER A 47 6.88 -7.48 -10.82
CA SER A 47 5.49 -7.20 -11.24
C SER A 47 4.61 -8.45 -11.26
N HIS A 48 5.18 -9.62 -11.63
CA HIS A 48 4.46 -10.88 -11.69
C HIS A 48 4.20 -11.52 -10.30
N ALA A 49 4.96 -11.13 -9.29
CA ALA A 49 4.80 -11.63 -7.94
C ALA A 49 3.65 -10.97 -7.17
N GLY A 50 3.07 -9.87 -7.69
CA GLY A 50 2.00 -9.14 -7.04
C GLY A 50 2.50 -8.44 -5.77
N VAL A 51 3.44 -7.51 -5.92
CA VAL A 51 3.98 -6.73 -4.82
C VAL A 51 3.03 -5.59 -4.47
N SER A 52 2.48 -5.61 -3.26
CA SER A 52 1.57 -4.56 -2.77
C SER A 52 2.34 -3.31 -2.34
N ARG A 53 3.33 -3.49 -1.45
CA ARG A 53 4.15 -2.39 -0.93
C ARG A 53 5.55 -2.86 -0.61
N ILE A 54 6.47 -1.91 -0.61
CA ILE A 54 7.87 -2.10 -0.21
C ILE A 54 8.17 -1.06 0.86
N GLU A 55 8.62 -1.51 2.02
CA GLU A 55 9.03 -0.67 3.12
C GLU A 55 10.55 -0.71 3.25
N THR A 56 11.16 0.45 3.54
CA THR A 56 12.61 0.58 3.71
C THR A 56 12.90 1.16 5.08
N GLU A 57 13.86 0.56 5.78
CA GLU A 57 14.33 0.99 7.07
C GLU A 57 15.86 1.11 7.00
N ARG A 58 16.39 2.25 7.44
CA ARG A 58 17.82 2.49 7.46
C ARG A 58 18.27 2.76 8.88
N ALA A 59 19.27 2.02 9.33
CA ALA A 59 19.88 2.20 10.63
C ALA A 59 21.42 2.17 10.45
N ALA A 60 22.06 3.30 10.61
CA ALA A 60 23.50 3.47 10.37
C ALA A 60 23.92 2.92 9.00
N ASN A 61 24.68 1.82 8.96
CA ASN A 61 25.19 1.21 7.72
C ASN A 61 24.31 0.02 7.23
N LYS A 62 23.15 -0.21 7.86
CA LYS A 62 22.23 -1.31 7.49
C LYS A 62 21.04 -0.78 6.74
N LEU A 63 20.65 -1.48 5.67
CA LEU A 63 19.44 -1.24 4.89
C LEU A 63 18.54 -2.49 4.98
N LYS A 64 17.39 -2.35 5.62
CA LYS A 64 16.37 -3.39 5.67
C LYS A 64 15.26 -3.07 4.67
N ILE A 65 14.90 -4.04 3.88
CA ILE A 65 13.85 -3.93 2.86
C ILE A 65 12.81 -5.01 3.14
N ASP A 66 11.61 -4.58 3.51
CA ASP A 66 10.47 -5.47 3.72
C ASP A 66 9.58 -5.44 2.46
N ILE A 67 9.43 -6.57 1.78
CA ILE A 67 8.64 -6.71 0.56
C ILE A 67 7.35 -7.47 0.87
N TYR A 68 6.21 -6.82 0.71
CA TYR A 68 4.90 -7.43 0.89
C TYR A 68 4.36 -7.91 -0.45
N THR A 69 4.19 -9.22 -0.58
CA THR A 69 3.81 -9.87 -1.85
C THR A 69 2.72 -10.92 -1.65
N SER A 70 1.91 -11.13 -2.67
CA SER A 70 0.92 -12.22 -2.70
C SER A 70 1.53 -13.57 -3.09
N ARG A 71 2.71 -13.58 -3.74
CA ARG A 71 3.37 -14.79 -4.22
C ARG A 71 4.86 -14.80 -3.87
N PRO A 72 5.19 -15.08 -2.60
CA PRO A 72 6.57 -15.03 -2.12
C PRO A 72 7.51 -15.99 -2.85
N GLY A 73 7.03 -17.15 -3.27
CA GLY A 73 7.84 -18.16 -3.97
C GLY A 73 8.49 -17.65 -5.26
N ILE A 74 7.86 -16.70 -5.96
CA ILE A 74 8.43 -16.10 -7.19
C ILE A 74 9.67 -15.25 -6.87
N ILE A 75 9.63 -14.54 -5.73
CA ILE A 75 10.74 -13.67 -5.32
C ILE A 75 11.86 -14.51 -4.70
N ILE A 76 11.52 -15.51 -3.89
CA ILE A 76 12.49 -16.38 -3.22
C ILE A 76 13.26 -17.20 -4.25
N GLY A 77 12.57 -17.71 -5.28
CA GLY A 77 13.15 -18.56 -6.30
C GLY A 77 13.53 -19.95 -5.78
N ARG A 78 14.24 -20.72 -6.60
CA ARG A 78 14.71 -22.04 -6.20
C ARG A 78 15.81 -21.92 -5.15
N LYS A 79 15.60 -22.47 -3.96
CA LYS A 79 16.57 -22.50 -2.84
C LYS A 79 17.08 -21.12 -2.40
N GLY A 80 16.31 -20.04 -2.64
CA GLY A 80 16.69 -18.68 -2.21
C GLY A 80 17.71 -17.96 -3.11
N THR A 81 18.15 -18.58 -4.21
CA THR A 81 19.21 -18.01 -5.07
C THR A 81 18.87 -16.63 -5.67
N GLU A 82 17.59 -16.36 -5.93
CA GLU A 82 17.17 -15.08 -6.49
C GLU A 82 17.25 -13.94 -5.46
N VAL A 83 16.91 -14.23 -4.20
CA VAL A 83 17.04 -13.28 -3.10
C VAL A 83 18.49 -12.98 -2.81
N ASP A 84 19.38 -13.99 -2.84
CA ASP A 84 20.82 -13.78 -2.59
C ASP A 84 21.46 -12.94 -3.70
N LYS A 85 21.11 -13.18 -4.96
CA LYS A 85 21.56 -12.36 -6.09
C LYS A 85 21.07 -10.92 -5.93
N LEU A 86 19.79 -10.74 -5.59
CA LEU A 86 19.20 -9.43 -5.37
C LEU A 86 19.89 -8.69 -4.22
N LYS A 87 20.18 -9.39 -3.11
CA LYS A 87 20.91 -8.85 -1.98
C LYS A 87 22.29 -8.35 -2.40
N GLN A 88 23.05 -9.16 -3.13
CA GLN A 88 24.38 -8.78 -3.63
C GLN A 88 24.33 -7.58 -4.59
N GLU A 89 23.35 -7.54 -5.48
CA GLU A 89 23.15 -6.44 -6.42
C GLU A 89 22.88 -5.12 -5.70
N ILE A 90 21.97 -5.13 -4.71
CA ILE A 90 21.65 -3.94 -3.92
C ILE A 90 22.84 -3.54 -3.04
N GLN A 91 23.57 -4.48 -2.45
CA GLN A 91 24.77 -4.20 -1.68
C GLN A 91 25.84 -3.49 -2.50
N LYS A 92 26.10 -3.95 -3.73
CA LYS A 92 27.05 -3.30 -4.67
C LYS A 92 26.62 -1.88 -5.03
N ARG A 93 25.31 -1.64 -5.14
CA ARG A 93 24.76 -0.33 -5.52
C ARG A 93 24.77 0.67 -4.37
N THR A 94 24.50 0.20 -3.15
CA THR A 94 24.31 1.09 -1.96
C THR A 94 25.54 1.15 -1.07
N ASN A 95 26.52 0.24 -1.26
CA ASN A 95 27.70 0.06 -0.39
C ASN A 95 27.32 -0.10 1.10
N ARG A 96 26.18 -0.75 1.39
CA ARG A 96 25.65 -0.97 2.73
C ARG A 96 25.29 -2.44 2.93
N GLU A 97 25.24 -2.87 4.18
CA GLU A 97 24.72 -4.19 4.53
C GLU A 97 23.21 -4.23 4.29
N VAL A 98 22.72 -5.18 3.43
CA VAL A 98 21.32 -5.26 3.02
C VAL A 98 20.67 -6.50 3.62
N PHE A 99 19.51 -6.29 4.23
CA PHE A 99 18.62 -7.35 4.71
C PHE A 99 17.30 -7.28 3.94
N ILE A 100 16.92 -8.38 3.30
CA ILE A 100 15.66 -8.49 2.56
C ILE A 100 14.76 -9.44 3.32
N ASN A 101 13.59 -8.95 3.70
CA ASN A 101 12.55 -9.74 4.34
C ASN A 101 11.32 -9.77 3.43
N ILE A 102 10.80 -10.97 3.16
CA ILE A 102 9.65 -11.18 2.29
C ILE A 102 8.48 -11.58 3.17
N GLN A 103 7.43 -10.77 3.14
CA GLN A 103 6.20 -11.01 3.89
C GLN A 103 5.07 -11.40 2.95
N GLU A 104 4.44 -12.53 3.24
CA GLU A 104 3.29 -13.00 2.48
C GLU A 104 2.01 -12.24 2.87
N ILE A 105 1.23 -11.88 1.85
CA ILE A 105 -0.09 -11.31 2.00
C ILE A 105 -1.11 -12.43 1.84
N GLN A 106 -1.72 -12.85 2.95
CA GLN A 106 -2.70 -13.95 2.96
C GLN A 106 -3.96 -13.65 2.12
N LYS A 107 -4.39 -12.37 2.10
CA LYS A 107 -5.62 -11.94 1.41
C LYS A 107 -5.30 -10.80 0.43
N PRO A 108 -4.79 -11.11 -0.77
CA PRO A 108 -4.45 -10.09 -1.77
C PRO A 108 -5.67 -9.28 -2.23
N GLU A 109 -6.89 -9.82 -2.12
CA GLU A 109 -8.14 -9.15 -2.44
C GLU A 109 -8.51 -8.05 -1.43
N LEU A 110 -7.83 -7.97 -0.29
CA LEU A 110 -7.95 -6.89 0.68
C LEU A 110 -6.83 -5.85 0.60
N GLU A 111 -6.00 -5.88 -0.45
CA GLU A 111 -4.96 -4.89 -0.71
C GLU A 111 -5.34 -4.01 -1.91
N ALA A 112 -5.58 -2.73 -1.67
CA ALA A 112 -6.08 -1.80 -2.68
C ALA A 112 -5.15 -1.69 -3.90
N GLN A 113 -3.83 -1.78 -3.70
CA GLN A 113 -2.84 -1.73 -4.78
C GLN A 113 -2.96 -2.95 -5.70
N LEU A 114 -3.06 -4.16 -5.14
CA LEU A 114 -3.18 -5.40 -5.90
C LEU A 114 -4.51 -5.48 -6.67
N ILE A 115 -5.60 -5.00 -6.07
CA ILE A 115 -6.89 -4.87 -6.75
C ILE A 115 -6.75 -3.93 -7.95
N GLY A 116 -6.12 -2.76 -7.76
CA GLY A 116 -5.89 -1.79 -8.84
C GLY A 116 -5.09 -2.37 -9.99
N GLU A 117 -4.00 -3.05 -9.68
CA GLU A 117 -3.14 -3.71 -10.68
C GLU A 117 -3.87 -4.85 -11.40
N SER A 118 -4.67 -5.64 -10.69
CA SER A 118 -5.52 -6.68 -11.30
C SER A 118 -6.53 -6.12 -12.29
N VAL A 119 -7.17 -4.99 -11.94
CA VAL A 119 -8.09 -4.30 -12.87
C VAL A 119 -7.32 -3.74 -14.07
N ALA A 120 -6.15 -3.13 -13.85
CA ALA A 120 -5.31 -2.59 -14.94
C ALA A 120 -4.93 -3.68 -15.96
N VAL A 121 -4.44 -4.83 -15.49
CA VAL A 121 -4.11 -5.98 -16.35
C VAL A 121 -5.32 -6.49 -17.14
N GLN A 122 -6.53 -6.50 -16.53
CA GLN A 122 -7.74 -6.88 -17.24
C GLN A 122 -8.11 -5.88 -18.34
N LEU A 123 -7.92 -4.57 -18.10
CA LEU A 123 -8.14 -3.52 -19.10
C LEU A 123 -7.14 -3.63 -20.28
N GLU A 124 -5.88 -3.93 -20.02
CA GLU A 124 -4.86 -4.19 -21.03
C GLU A 124 -5.23 -5.40 -21.91
N LYS A 125 -5.84 -6.43 -21.31
CA LYS A 125 -6.39 -7.59 -22.02
C LYS A 125 -7.73 -7.31 -22.71
N ARG A 126 -8.15 -6.06 -22.82
CA ARG A 126 -9.38 -5.61 -23.46
C ARG A 126 -10.67 -6.17 -22.86
N VAL A 127 -10.66 -6.53 -21.58
CA VAL A 127 -11.87 -6.87 -20.87
C VAL A 127 -12.74 -5.62 -20.66
N ALA A 128 -14.05 -5.72 -20.85
CA ALA A 128 -14.97 -4.61 -20.64
C ALA A 128 -14.78 -4.03 -19.22
N PHE A 129 -14.52 -2.73 -19.12
CA PHE A 129 -14.17 -2.07 -17.85
C PHE A 129 -15.22 -2.24 -16.77
N ARG A 130 -16.53 -2.25 -17.14
CA ARG A 130 -17.63 -2.48 -16.20
C ARG A 130 -17.57 -3.87 -15.58
N ARG A 131 -17.21 -4.89 -16.38
CA ARG A 131 -17.04 -6.27 -15.90
C ARG A 131 -15.84 -6.39 -14.98
N ALA A 132 -14.71 -5.77 -15.35
CA ALA A 132 -13.50 -5.77 -14.53
C ALA A 132 -13.73 -5.11 -13.16
N MET A 133 -14.36 -3.91 -13.14
CA MET A 133 -14.68 -3.21 -11.89
C MET A 133 -15.67 -4.01 -11.01
N ARG A 134 -16.74 -4.57 -11.60
CA ARG A 134 -17.73 -5.36 -10.85
C ARG A 134 -17.07 -6.58 -10.21
N LYS A 135 -16.29 -7.33 -10.97
CA LYS A 135 -15.55 -8.50 -10.46
C LYS A 135 -14.62 -8.13 -9.30
N ALA A 136 -13.90 -7.01 -9.40
CA ALA A 136 -13.01 -6.53 -8.35
C ALA A 136 -13.79 -6.17 -7.07
N VAL A 137 -14.94 -5.50 -7.21
CA VAL A 137 -15.82 -5.14 -6.07
C VAL A 137 -16.37 -6.40 -5.40
N GLU A 138 -16.94 -7.32 -6.17
CA GLU A 138 -17.52 -8.58 -5.64
C GLU A 138 -16.47 -9.43 -4.93
N SER A 139 -15.26 -9.53 -5.51
CA SER A 139 -14.14 -10.25 -4.88
C SER A 139 -13.77 -9.64 -3.53
N ALA A 140 -13.55 -8.34 -3.47
CA ALA A 140 -13.16 -7.67 -2.22
C ALA A 140 -14.22 -7.83 -1.11
N LEU A 141 -15.52 -7.74 -1.47
CA LEU A 141 -16.62 -7.93 -0.51
C LEU A 141 -16.67 -9.37 0.02
N ARG A 142 -16.47 -10.37 -0.86
CA ARG A 142 -16.41 -11.78 -0.47
C ARG A 142 -15.33 -12.07 0.55
N PHE A 143 -14.19 -11.39 0.44
CA PHE A 143 -13.08 -11.54 1.40
C PHE A 143 -13.22 -10.67 2.66
N GLY A 144 -14.33 -9.94 2.80
CA GLY A 144 -14.68 -9.25 4.04
C GLY A 144 -14.35 -7.75 4.07
N ALA A 145 -14.22 -7.10 2.92
CA ALA A 145 -14.17 -5.64 2.88
C ALA A 145 -15.51 -5.03 3.31
N ARG A 146 -15.50 -4.03 4.19
CA ARG A 146 -16.70 -3.31 4.62
C ARG A 146 -17.20 -2.30 3.58
N GLY A 147 -16.31 -1.89 2.71
CA GLY A 147 -16.66 -1.02 1.60
C GLY A 147 -15.49 -0.85 0.63
N ILE A 148 -15.84 -0.67 -0.63
CA ILE A 148 -14.88 -0.48 -1.71
C ILE A 148 -15.41 0.53 -2.71
N LYS A 149 -14.50 1.40 -3.19
CA LYS A 149 -14.74 2.27 -4.34
C LYS A 149 -13.63 2.04 -5.36
N VAL A 150 -14.03 1.71 -6.57
CA VAL A 150 -13.14 1.60 -7.73
C VAL A 150 -13.50 2.69 -8.72
N ARG A 151 -12.54 3.49 -9.16
CA ARG A 151 -12.72 4.52 -10.18
C ARG A 151 -11.75 4.26 -11.32
N VAL A 152 -12.26 4.26 -12.52
CA VAL A 152 -11.49 4.13 -13.75
C VAL A 152 -11.68 5.38 -14.58
N SER A 153 -10.60 5.95 -15.11
CA SER A 153 -10.61 7.20 -15.87
C SER A 153 -9.68 7.14 -17.07
N GLY A 154 -10.14 7.62 -18.21
CA GLY A 154 -9.41 7.61 -19.46
C GLY A 154 -10.34 7.34 -20.66
N ARG A 155 -9.78 6.89 -21.76
CA ARG A 155 -10.52 6.48 -22.96
C ARG A 155 -11.10 5.07 -22.80
N LEU A 156 -12.22 4.99 -22.08
CA LEU A 156 -12.85 3.71 -21.75
C LEU A 156 -13.39 3.03 -23.01
N ASN A 157 -13.00 1.77 -23.21
CA ASN A 157 -13.30 0.97 -24.43
C ASN A 157 -12.83 1.61 -25.74
N GLY A 158 -11.80 2.44 -25.71
CA GLY A 158 -11.27 3.11 -26.89
C GLY A 158 -12.07 4.32 -27.36
N ALA A 159 -13.02 4.83 -26.58
CA ALA A 159 -13.78 6.03 -26.92
C ALA A 159 -12.84 7.24 -27.13
N GLU A 160 -13.17 8.11 -28.09
CA GLU A 160 -12.37 9.31 -28.38
C GLU A 160 -12.32 10.27 -27.19
N ILE A 161 -13.47 10.47 -26.55
CA ILE A 161 -13.59 11.35 -25.38
C ILE A 161 -13.32 10.56 -24.11
N ALA A 162 -12.36 11.03 -23.34
CA ALA A 162 -12.05 10.47 -22.04
C ALA A 162 -13.19 10.73 -21.03
N ARG A 163 -13.52 9.73 -20.25
CA ARG A 163 -14.49 9.84 -19.16
C ARG A 163 -14.04 9.08 -17.94
N SER A 164 -14.69 9.32 -16.81
CA SER A 164 -14.44 8.57 -15.59
C SER A 164 -15.73 7.90 -15.12
N GLU A 165 -15.63 6.61 -14.82
CA GLU A 165 -16.72 5.83 -14.20
C GLU A 165 -16.23 5.24 -12.88
N TRP A 166 -17.14 5.08 -11.92
CA TRP A 166 -16.81 4.53 -10.62
C TRP A 166 -17.95 3.66 -10.08
N TYR A 167 -17.56 2.65 -9.31
CA TYR A 167 -18.47 1.84 -8.51
C TYR A 167 -18.12 2.02 -7.04
N LEU A 168 -19.15 2.21 -6.21
CA LEU A 168 -19.06 2.24 -4.76
C LEU A 168 -19.99 1.18 -4.20
N HIS A 169 -19.48 0.35 -3.30
CA HIS A 169 -20.29 -0.60 -2.55
C HIS A 169 -19.89 -0.55 -1.07
N GLY A 170 -20.90 -0.59 -0.19
CA GLY A 170 -20.68 -0.46 1.25
C GLY A 170 -20.35 0.96 1.68
N GLN A 171 -19.74 1.08 2.85
CA GLN A 171 -19.36 2.37 3.47
C GLN A 171 -17.92 2.75 3.16
N LEU A 172 -17.66 4.05 2.94
CA LEU A 172 -16.31 4.55 2.75
C LEU A 172 -16.12 5.89 3.50
N PRO A 173 -15.89 5.85 4.82
CA PRO A 173 -15.78 7.05 5.66
C PRO A 173 -14.40 7.69 5.50
N LEU A 174 -14.18 8.47 4.44
CA LEU A 174 -12.88 9.08 4.13
C LEU A 174 -12.41 10.09 5.17
N GLN A 175 -13.34 10.78 5.82
CA GLN A 175 -13.04 11.81 6.83
C GLN A 175 -12.81 11.26 8.24
N THR A 176 -13.13 9.98 8.48
CA THR A 176 -12.94 9.36 9.79
C THR A 176 -11.51 8.86 9.93
N LEU A 177 -10.74 9.41 10.87
CA LEU A 177 -9.33 9.05 11.10
C LEU A 177 -9.16 7.59 11.54
N ARG A 178 -10.03 7.10 12.43
CA ARG A 178 -10.00 5.71 12.93
C ARG A 178 -10.33 4.66 11.87
N ALA A 179 -10.90 5.06 10.74
CA ALA A 179 -11.21 4.14 9.65
C ALA A 179 -9.92 3.65 8.98
N ASP A 180 -9.73 2.33 8.90
CA ASP A 180 -8.62 1.73 8.16
C ASP A 180 -8.96 1.69 6.68
N ILE A 181 -8.50 2.71 5.97
CA ILE A 181 -8.69 2.84 4.53
C ILE A 181 -7.35 2.61 3.84
N ASP A 182 -7.36 1.65 2.93
CA ASP A 182 -6.25 1.41 2.02
C ASP A 182 -6.53 2.06 0.67
N TYR A 183 -5.46 2.52 0.00
CA TYR A 183 -5.53 3.22 -1.28
C TYR A 183 -4.52 2.64 -2.25
N GLY A 184 -5.00 2.33 -3.45
CA GLY A 184 -4.17 1.85 -4.56
C GLY A 184 -4.36 2.70 -5.81
N PHE A 185 -3.27 2.88 -6.54
CA PHE A 185 -3.26 3.52 -7.85
C PHE A 185 -2.51 2.64 -8.85
N ALA A 186 -3.12 2.39 -10.00
CA ALA A 186 -2.52 1.64 -11.08
C ALA A 186 -2.87 2.30 -12.42
N GLU A 187 -2.00 2.12 -13.39
CA GLU A 187 -2.18 2.61 -14.77
C GLU A 187 -2.18 1.42 -15.71
N ALA A 188 -3.21 1.32 -16.55
CA ALA A 188 -3.30 0.37 -17.63
C ALA A 188 -2.84 1.04 -18.92
N LYS A 189 -1.85 0.46 -19.60
CA LYS A 189 -1.35 0.92 -20.87
C LYS A 189 -2.12 0.22 -22.00
N THR A 190 -3.05 0.94 -22.61
CA THR A 190 -3.84 0.43 -23.73
C THR A 190 -3.36 1.01 -25.05
N THR A 191 -3.77 0.41 -26.16
CA THR A 191 -3.46 0.91 -27.51
C THR A 191 -3.99 2.32 -27.78
N TYR A 192 -5.02 2.74 -27.04
CA TYR A 192 -5.65 4.07 -27.19
C TYR A 192 -5.16 5.09 -26.15
N GLY A 193 -4.20 4.73 -25.30
CA GLY A 193 -3.63 5.59 -24.28
C GLY A 193 -3.68 4.95 -22.87
N GLN A 194 -3.37 5.74 -21.87
CA GLN A 194 -3.34 5.28 -20.49
C GLN A 194 -4.72 5.41 -19.82
N ILE A 195 -5.09 4.41 -19.04
CA ILE A 195 -6.30 4.41 -18.21
C ILE A 195 -5.85 4.34 -16.75
N GLY A 196 -6.20 5.37 -15.97
CA GLY A 196 -5.91 5.41 -14.53
C GLY A 196 -6.97 4.66 -13.73
N VAL A 197 -6.53 3.77 -12.85
CA VAL A 197 -7.37 3.02 -11.92
C VAL A 197 -7.05 3.48 -10.50
N LYS A 198 -8.06 3.94 -9.76
CA LYS A 198 -7.96 4.31 -8.35
C LYS A 198 -8.87 3.44 -7.52
N VAL A 199 -8.34 2.86 -6.46
CA VAL A 199 -9.08 1.96 -5.56
C VAL A 199 -8.98 2.49 -4.13
N TRP A 200 -10.11 2.58 -3.45
CA TRP A 200 -10.24 2.83 -2.02
C TRP A 200 -10.90 1.63 -1.39
N LEU A 201 -10.27 1.06 -0.38
CA LEU A 201 -10.75 -0.11 0.32
C LEU A 201 -10.89 0.19 1.81
N TYR A 202 -12.07 0.00 2.34
CA TYR A 202 -12.35 0.13 3.76
C TYR A 202 -12.36 -1.23 4.44
N LYS A 203 -11.38 -1.45 5.34
CA LYS A 203 -11.19 -2.72 6.07
C LYS A 203 -11.94 -2.75 7.40
N GLY A 204 -12.36 -1.60 7.92
CA GLY A 204 -13.01 -1.44 9.21
C GLY A 204 -12.37 -0.33 10.04
N GLU A 205 -12.73 -0.26 11.32
CA GLU A 205 -12.15 0.71 12.24
C GLU A 205 -11.00 0.09 13.02
N ARG A 206 -9.91 0.84 13.17
CA ARG A 206 -8.84 0.56 14.13
C ARG A 206 -8.95 1.55 15.27
N LEU A 207 -9.32 1.04 16.42
CA LEU A 207 -9.17 1.79 17.68
C LEU A 207 -7.69 1.71 18.05
N VAL A 208 -7.00 2.84 17.96
CA VAL A 208 -5.63 2.94 18.49
C VAL A 208 -5.79 2.92 20.02
N PRO A 209 -5.16 1.99 20.74
CA PRO A 209 -5.15 2.06 22.20
C PRO A 209 -4.63 3.44 22.58
N ARG A 210 -5.33 4.14 23.46
CA ARG A 210 -4.83 5.40 24.01
C ARG A 210 -3.59 5.06 24.84
N VAL A 211 -2.42 5.17 24.22
CA VAL A 211 -1.17 5.03 24.95
C VAL A 211 -1.08 6.22 25.89
N GLY A 212 -1.11 5.97 27.20
CA GLY A 212 -0.51 6.86 28.18
C GLY A 212 -1.39 7.92 28.83
N ARG A 213 -2.73 7.93 28.76
CA ARG A 213 -3.52 8.83 29.61
C ARG A 213 -4.04 8.18 30.89
N ASP A 214 -4.22 6.87 30.91
CA ASP A 214 -4.84 6.20 32.06
C ASP A 214 -3.82 5.82 33.14
N GLU A 215 -2.55 5.67 32.80
CA GLU A 215 -1.49 5.42 33.76
C GLU A 215 -1.06 6.70 34.49
N GLU A 216 -0.91 7.82 33.79
CA GLU A 216 -0.52 9.10 34.36
C GLU A 216 -1.60 9.71 35.26
N TYR A 217 -2.87 9.37 35.01
CA TYR A 217 -3.99 9.82 35.85
C TYR A 217 -4.21 8.95 37.09
N ARG A 218 -3.84 7.67 37.06
CA ARG A 218 -3.89 6.79 38.25
C ARG A 218 -2.83 7.15 39.26
N ASP A 219 -1.65 7.57 38.84
CA ASP A 219 -0.58 7.97 39.77
C ASP A 219 -0.79 9.37 40.37
N ARG A 220 -1.64 10.20 39.79
CA ARG A 220 -1.98 11.54 40.29
C ARG A 220 -3.27 11.60 41.12
N ALA A 221 -4.00 10.51 41.22
CA ALA A 221 -5.19 10.47 42.10
C ALA A 221 -4.77 10.52 43.57
N PRO A 222 -5.22 11.51 44.36
CA PRO A 222 -4.88 11.61 45.75
C PRO A 222 -5.42 10.36 46.50
N ARG A 223 -4.51 9.65 47.18
CA ARG A 223 -4.90 8.53 48.06
C ARG A 223 -5.90 9.04 49.08
N ARG A 224 -7.12 8.55 49.02
CA ARG A 224 -8.12 8.83 50.03
C ARG A 224 -7.55 8.37 51.40
N PRO A 225 -7.58 9.25 52.44
CA PRO A 225 -7.16 8.83 53.76
C PRO A 225 -8.08 7.70 54.27
N ALA A 226 -7.46 6.68 54.83
CA ALA A 226 -8.19 5.59 55.47
C ALA A 226 -9.08 6.17 56.59
N ARG A 227 -10.36 5.85 56.53
CA ARG A 227 -11.26 6.16 57.62
C ARG A 227 -10.88 5.28 58.84
N ALA A 228 -10.54 5.94 59.94
CA ALA A 228 -10.44 5.33 61.27
C ALA A 228 -11.82 4.95 61.78
#